data_2b554c8043cf1cadf09629427fd189db
#
_entry.id   2b554c8043cf1cadf09629427fd189db
#
_cell.length_a   1.000
_cell.length_b   1.000
_cell.length_c   1.000
_cell.angle_alpha   90.00
_cell.angle_beta   90.00
_cell.angle_gamma   90.00
#
_symmetry.space_group_name_H-M   'P 1'
#
loop_
_entity.id
_entity.type
_entity.pdbx_description
1 polymer ?
#
loop_
_entity_poly.entity_id
_entity_poly.type
_entity_poly.pdbx_seq_one_letter_code
_entity_poly.pdbx_strand_id
1 'polypeptide(L)'
;LETIIEVIKEFAADGKTKTIVEPEEFAADLVKLVKEKVDVADLLAQSKTSGGEGLKLDPLADALMAQDPEIDRIALVRLIDKEVKNYVRKLVLGKKTRFDGRQPDEIRPIHVSVGLLPRTHGSGFFQRGLTHALSIVTLGSPSDEQLIEGMKGEETKRYMHHYNMPGFAVGEPGRIGNPNRREIGHGALAERALIPVLPSKDEFPYTIRVVTEIMSGNGSTSQASVCGSSLALMDAGVXXXXELRHS
;
A
#
# COMPACT_ATOMS: atom_id res chain seq x y z
N LEU A 1 2.12 -9.35 29.63
CA LEU A 1 1.47 -10.15 28.55
C LEU A 1 0.80 -11.39 29.09
N GLU A 2 1.46 -12.17 29.97
CA GLU A 2 0.89 -13.42 30.54
C GLU A 2 -0.44 -13.16 31.26
N THR A 3 -0.50 -12.15 32.12
CA THR A 3 -1.72 -11.80 32.85
C THR A 3 -2.89 -11.45 31.90
N ILE A 4 -2.57 -10.73 30.78
CA ILE A 4 -3.57 -10.37 29.79
C ILE A 4 -4.09 -11.64 29.07
N ILE A 5 -3.17 -12.57 28.76
CA ILE A 5 -3.52 -13.84 28.12
C ILE A 5 -4.43 -14.68 29.04
N GLU A 6 -4.15 -14.71 30.35
CA GLU A 6 -4.98 -15.41 31.35
C GLU A 6 -6.40 -14.82 31.39
N VAL A 7 -6.51 -13.50 31.49
CA VAL A 7 -7.82 -12.83 31.48
C VAL A 7 -8.59 -13.12 30.20
N ILE A 8 -7.91 -13.11 29.02
CA ILE A 8 -8.54 -13.45 27.75
C ILE A 8 -9.04 -14.91 27.75
N LYS A 9 -8.26 -15.85 28.29
CA LYS A 9 -8.66 -17.27 28.38
C LYS A 9 -9.88 -17.44 29.29
N GLU A 10 -9.91 -16.73 30.42
CA GLU A 10 -11.03 -16.76 31.35
C GLU A 10 -12.32 -16.26 30.68
N PHE A 11 -12.26 -15.10 30.01
CA PHE A 11 -13.40 -14.58 29.26
C PHE A 11 -13.81 -15.49 28.12
N ALA A 12 -12.85 -16.10 27.42
CA ALA A 12 -13.13 -16.99 26.29
C ALA A 12 -13.83 -18.29 26.73
N ALA A 13 -13.59 -18.73 27.98
CA ALA A 13 -14.23 -19.95 28.51
C ALA A 13 -15.75 -19.81 28.59
N ASP A 14 -16.25 -18.60 28.87
CA ASP A 14 -17.68 -18.29 28.92
C ASP A 14 -18.25 -17.87 27.57
N GLY A 15 -17.42 -17.76 26.56
CA GLY A 15 -17.81 -17.33 25.22
C GLY A 15 -18.51 -18.40 24.41
N LYS A 16 -19.38 -17.98 23.51
CA LYS A 16 -20.01 -18.90 22.55
C LYS A 16 -18.98 -19.33 21.50
N THR A 17 -18.97 -20.60 21.19
CA THR A 17 -18.14 -21.16 20.12
C THR A 17 -18.53 -20.52 18.80
N LYS A 18 -17.53 -20.06 18.04
CA LYS A 18 -17.77 -19.49 16.71
C LYS A 18 -18.37 -20.58 15.79
N THR A 19 -19.41 -20.18 15.07
CA THR A 19 -19.95 -21.03 14.01
C THR A 19 -18.91 -21.12 12.89
N ILE A 20 -18.48 -22.33 12.58
CA ILE A 20 -17.59 -22.57 11.45
C ILE A 20 -18.46 -22.69 10.21
N VAL A 21 -18.26 -21.77 9.27
CA VAL A 21 -18.90 -21.83 7.96
C VAL A 21 -17.90 -22.48 7.00
N GLU A 22 -18.26 -23.67 6.50
CA GLU A 22 -17.40 -24.34 5.52
C GLU A 22 -17.37 -23.53 4.21
N PRO A 23 -16.19 -23.36 3.63
CA PRO A 23 -16.10 -22.66 2.35
C PRO A 23 -16.89 -23.41 1.26
N GLU A 24 -17.65 -22.65 0.47
CA GLU A 24 -18.37 -23.23 -0.65
C GLU A 24 -17.39 -23.84 -1.67
N GLU A 25 -17.59 -25.09 -2.03
CA GLU A 25 -16.75 -25.76 -3.03
C GLU A 25 -17.19 -25.39 -4.43
N PHE A 26 -16.23 -25.24 -5.32
CA PHE A 26 -16.53 -24.97 -6.72
C PHE A 26 -17.02 -26.26 -7.40
N ALA A 27 -17.99 -26.13 -8.29
CA ALA A 27 -18.50 -27.24 -9.09
C ALA A 27 -17.35 -27.90 -9.87
N ALA A 28 -17.34 -29.23 -9.89
CA ALA A 28 -16.25 -30.01 -10.53
C ALA A 28 -16.07 -29.65 -12.01
N ASP A 29 -17.17 -29.43 -12.73
CA ASP A 29 -17.15 -29.06 -14.14
C ASP A 29 -16.51 -27.70 -14.35
N LEU A 30 -16.81 -26.74 -13.46
CA LEU A 30 -16.20 -25.40 -13.51
C LEU A 30 -14.67 -25.48 -13.27
N VAL A 31 -14.25 -26.31 -12.30
CA VAL A 31 -12.82 -26.54 -12.01
C VAL A 31 -12.11 -27.12 -13.23
N LYS A 32 -12.75 -28.08 -13.89
CA LYS A 32 -12.21 -28.73 -15.10
C LYS A 32 -12.08 -27.71 -16.24
N LEU A 33 -13.12 -26.93 -16.48
CA LEU A 33 -13.14 -25.88 -17.51
C LEU A 33 -11.99 -24.88 -17.32
N VAL A 34 -11.83 -24.35 -16.10
CA VAL A 34 -10.77 -23.36 -15.81
C VAL A 34 -9.38 -23.98 -16.04
N LYS A 35 -9.16 -25.22 -15.60
CA LYS A 35 -7.87 -25.90 -15.79
C LYS A 35 -7.54 -26.17 -17.26
N GLU A 36 -8.55 -26.42 -18.10
CA GLU A 36 -8.37 -26.70 -19.52
C GLU A 36 -8.24 -25.44 -20.37
N LYS A 37 -8.95 -24.36 -20.01
CA LYS A 37 -9.08 -23.16 -20.86
C LYS A 37 -8.24 -21.97 -20.39
N VAL A 38 -7.77 -21.96 -19.16
CA VAL A 38 -7.05 -20.81 -18.61
C VAL A 38 -5.56 -21.12 -18.47
N ASP A 39 -4.75 -20.50 -19.32
CA ASP A 39 -3.30 -20.54 -19.16
C ASP A 39 -2.89 -19.41 -18.20
N VAL A 40 -2.68 -19.77 -16.95
CA VAL A 40 -2.31 -18.82 -15.89
C VAL A 40 -0.95 -18.17 -16.17
N ALA A 41 -0.01 -18.90 -16.79
CA ALA A 41 1.32 -18.36 -17.11
C ALA A 41 1.21 -17.24 -18.15
N ASP A 42 0.41 -17.46 -19.19
CA ASP A 42 0.16 -16.45 -20.23
C ASP A 42 -0.59 -15.24 -19.66
N LEU A 43 -1.59 -15.46 -18.83
CA LEU A 43 -2.36 -14.41 -18.16
C LEU A 43 -1.43 -13.50 -17.34
N LEU A 44 -0.49 -14.08 -16.60
CA LEU A 44 0.50 -13.33 -15.82
C LEU A 44 1.52 -12.62 -16.72
N ALA A 45 1.89 -13.21 -17.86
CA ALA A 45 2.80 -12.57 -18.82
C ALA A 45 2.16 -11.31 -19.44
N GLN A 46 0.88 -11.38 -19.76
CA GLN A 46 0.12 -10.21 -20.26
C GLN A 46 0.03 -9.10 -19.23
N SER A 47 -0.14 -9.45 -17.96
CA SER A 47 -0.18 -8.48 -16.86
C SER A 47 1.12 -7.67 -16.72
N LYS A 48 2.27 -8.28 -17.03
CA LYS A 48 3.57 -7.59 -16.97
C LYS A 48 3.67 -6.44 -17.98
N THR A 49 3.05 -6.58 -19.12
CA THR A 49 3.13 -5.61 -20.22
C THR A 49 2.09 -4.48 -20.10
N SER A 50 1.10 -4.63 -19.22
CA SER A 50 -0.01 -3.68 -19.10
C SER A 50 0.25 -2.46 -18.18
N GLY A 51 1.51 -2.13 -17.93
CA GLY A 51 1.88 -0.89 -17.26
C GLY A 51 1.45 -0.78 -15.79
N GLY A 52 1.28 -1.90 -15.11
CA GLY A 52 0.92 -1.90 -13.70
C GLY A 52 -0.58 -2.03 -13.42
N GLU A 53 -1.40 -2.08 -14.44
CA GLU A 53 -2.81 -2.46 -14.30
C GLU A 53 -2.87 -3.89 -13.75
N GLY A 54 -3.81 -4.15 -12.86
CA GLY A 54 -4.03 -5.48 -12.29
C GLY A 54 -4.44 -6.51 -13.35
N LEU A 55 -4.51 -7.76 -12.94
CA LEU A 55 -5.02 -8.83 -13.82
C LEU A 55 -6.45 -8.52 -14.24
N LYS A 56 -6.67 -8.40 -15.53
CA LYS A 56 -8.01 -8.18 -16.11
C LYS A 56 -8.71 -9.52 -16.26
N LEU A 57 -9.36 -9.98 -15.22
CA LEU A 57 -10.09 -11.26 -15.23
C LEU A 57 -11.45 -11.16 -15.93
N ASP A 58 -12.04 -9.96 -16.00
CA ASP A 58 -13.36 -9.77 -16.58
C ASP A 58 -13.44 -10.14 -18.06
N PRO A 59 -12.54 -9.65 -18.94
CA PRO A 59 -12.60 -10.06 -20.35
C PRO A 59 -12.46 -11.57 -20.56
N LEU A 60 -11.63 -12.21 -19.74
CA LEU A 60 -11.45 -13.67 -19.80
C LEU A 60 -12.73 -14.39 -19.35
N ALA A 61 -13.33 -13.92 -18.26
CA ALA A 61 -14.59 -14.48 -17.77
C ALA A 61 -15.69 -14.32 -18.82
N ASP A 62 -15.81 -13.14 -19.43
CA ASP A 62 -16.81 -12.87 -20.46
C ASP A 62 -16.61 -13.78 -21.70
N ALA A 63 -15.36 -14.01 -22.10
CA ALA A 63 -15.04 -14.90 -23.22
C ALA A 63 -15.42 -16.36 -22.93
N LEU A 64 -15.25 -16.82 -21.70
CA LEU A 64 -15.63 -18.19 -21.29
C LEU A 64 -17.15 -18.33 -21.18
N MET A 65 -17.82 -17.32 -20.64
CA MET A 65 -19.29 -17.31 -20.54
C MET A 65 -19.98 -17.23 -21.91
N ALA A 66 -19.33 -16.64 -22.90
CA ALA A 66 -19.84 -16.64 -24.29
C ALA A 66 -19.92 -18.06 -24.89
N GLN A 67 -19.12 -18.99 -24.34
CA GLN A 67 -19.14 -20.41 -24.77
C GLN A 67 -20.15 -21.23 -23.98
N ASP A 68 -20.44 -20.82 -22.73
CA ASP A 68 -21.41 -21.49 -21.86
C ASP A 68 -22.10 -20.47 -20.94
N PRO A 69 -23.28 -20.00 -21.34
CA PRO A 69 -24.02 -18.98 -20.57
C PRO A 69 -24.55 -19.43 -19.21
N GLU A 70 -24.55 -20.73 -18.93
CA GLU A 70 -25.02 -21.25 -17.63
C GLU A 70 -24.01 -21.07 -16.49
N ILE A 71 -22.77 -20.65 -16.82
CA ILE A 71 -21.69 -20.49 -15.84
C ILE A 71 -21.98 -19.29 -14.92
N ASP A 72 -21.89 -19.53 -13.61
CA ASP A 72 -21.93 -18.42 -12.64
C ASP A 72 -20.64 -17.61 -12.75
N ARG A 73 -20.77 -16.37 -13.21
CA ARG A 73 -19.67 -15.43 -13.40
C ARG A 73 -18.86 -15.19 -12.13
N ILE A 74 -19.55 -15.09 -10.99
CA ILE A 74 -18.88 -14.81 -9.71
C ILE A 74 -18.01 -16.01 -9.32
N ALA A 75 -18.55 -17.21 -9.42
CA ALA A 75 -17.80 -18.44 -9.14
C ALA A 75 -16.62 -18.61 -10.09
N LEU A 76 -16.81 -18.31 -11.38
CA LEU A 76 -15.75 -18.40 -12.40
C LEU A 76 -14.58 -17.45 -12.07
N VAL A 77 -14.85 -16.16 -11.83
CA VAL A 77 -13.82 -15.16 -11.50
C VAL A 77 -13.07 -15.55 -10.23
N ARG A 78 -13.79 -15.99 -9.20
CA ARG A 78 -13.20 -16.46 -7.93
C ARG A 78 -12.28 -17.66 -8.14
N LEU A 79 -12.69 -18.58 -8.99
CA LEU A 79 -11.90 -19.78 -9.27
C LEU A 79 -10.63 -19.44 -10.06
N ILE A 80 -10.73 -18.57 -11.09
CA ILE A 80 -9.57 -18.09 -11.83
C ILE A 80 -8.56 -17.42 -10.88
N ASP A 81 -9.05 -16.53 -10.03
CA ASP A 81 -8.22 -15.84 -9.01
C ASP A 81 -7.53 -16.85 -8.08
N LYS A 82 -8.25 -17.88 -7.65
CA LYS A 82 -7.71 -18.96 -6.81
C LYS A 82 -6.58 -19.72 -7.54
N GLU A 83 -6.79 -20.05 -8.82
CA GLU A 83 -5.77 -20.76 -9.62
C GLU A 83 -4.54 -19.86 -9.86
N VAL A 84 -4.72 -18.56 -10.11
CA VAL A 84 -3.63 -17.59 -10.20
C VAL A 84 -2.81 -17.57 -8.89
N LYS A 85 -3.49 -17.46 -7.76
CA LYS A 85 -2.83 -17.47 -6.44
C LYS A 85 -2.04 -18.77 -6.21
N ASN A 86 -2.65 -19.90 -6.55
CA ASN A 86 -2.02 -21.22 -6.43
C ASN A 86 -0.77 -21.33 -7.32
N TYR A 87 -0.85 -20.85 -8.54
CA TYR A 87 0.26 -20.87 -9.49
C TYR A 87 1.42 -20.00 -9.00
N VAL A 88 1.13 -18.76 -8.59
CA VAL A 88 2.15 -17.83 -8.06
C VAL A 88 2.81 -18.42 -6.81
N ARG A 89 2.01 -19.01 -5.91
CA ARG A 89 2.54 -19.66 -4.71
C ARG A 89 3.50 -20.81 -5.06
N LYS A 90 3.13 -21.68 -5.99
CA LYS A 90 3.98 -22.79 -6.46
C LYS A 90 5.26 -22.28 -7.13
N LEU A 91 5.15 -21.19 -7.90
CA LEU A 91 6.29 -20.56 -8.58
C LEU A 91 7.31 -20.04 -7.53
N VAL A 92 6.83 -19.30 -6.54
CA VAL A 92 7.69 -18.70 -5.51
C VAL A 92 8.32 -19.79 -4.62
N LEU A 93 7.52 -20.75 -4.15
CA LEU A 93 8.03 -21.81 -3.25
C LEU A 93 8.95 -22.80 -3.96
N GLY A 94 8.62 -23.18 -5.19
CA GLY A 94 9.36 -24.19 -5.96
C GLY A 94 10.58 -23.63 -6.68
N LYS A 95 10.37 -22.56 -7.46
CA LYS A 95 11.43 -21.97 -8.29
C LYS A 95 12.19 -20.81 -7.66
N LYS A 96 11.76 -20.37 -6.47
CA LYS A 96 12.35 -19.21 -5.76
C LYS A 96 12.35 -17.93 -6.63
N THR A 97 11.36 -17.80 -7.51
CA THR A 97 11.26 -16.67 -8.44
C THR A 97 9.86 -16.06 -8.33
N ARG A 98 9.81 -14.73 -8.29
CA ARG A 98 8.52 -14.01 -8.30
C ARG A 98 7.90 -14.08 -9.71
N PHE A 99 6.59 -13.81 -9.80
CA PHE A 99 5.88 -13.89 -11.09
C PHE A 99 6.44 -12.90 -12.14
N ASP A 100 7.05 -11.81 -11.70
CA ASP A 100 7.67 -10.80 -12.58
C ASP A 100 9.14 -11.15 -12.96
N GLY A 101 9.65 -12.29 -12.48
CA GLY A 101 10.98 -12.79 -12.82
C GLY A 101 12.07 -12.46 -11.80
N ARG A 102 11.78 -11.58 -10.82
CA ARG A 102 12.74 -11.20 -9.79
C ARG A 102 12.97 -12.34 -8.79
N GLN A 103 14.15 -12.30 -8.15
CA GLN A 103 14.44 -13.15 -7.00
C GLN A 103 13.64 -12.68 -5.78
N PRO A 104 13.41 -13.52 -4.76
CA PRO A 104 12.61 -13.13 -3.59
C PRO A 104 13.15 -11.91 -2.83
N ASP A 105 14.46 -11.70 -2.81
CA ASP A 105 15.13 -10.60 -2.12
C ASP A 105 15.42 -9.40 -3.04
N GLU A 106 15.11 -9.51 -4.32
CA GLU A 106 15.39 -8.46 -5.30
C GLU A 106 14.41 -7.30 -5.21
N ILE A 107 14.92 -6.07 -5.08
CA ILE A 107 14.14 -4.84 -5.05
C ILE A 107 14.02 -4.31 -6.49
N ARG A 108 12.85 -3.79 -6.84
CA ARG A 108 12.64 -3.12 -8.14
C ARG A 108 13.57 -1.91 -8.26
N PRO A 109 13.99 -1.52 -9.49
CA PRO A 109 14.87 -0.36 -9.68
C PRO A 109 14.34 0.89 -8.96
N ILE A 110 15.24 1.59 -8.29
CA ILE A 110 14.93 2.82 -7.54
C ILE A 110 15.50 4.02 -8.28
N HIS A 111 14.67 5.05 -8.42
CA HIS A 111 15.06 6.39 -8.86
C HIS A 111 14.64 7.41 -7.84
N VAL A 112 15.50 8.36 -7.54
CA VAL A 112 15.21 9.46 -6.60
C VAL A 112 15.66 10.79 -7.17
N SER A 113 14.93 11.85 -6.79
CA SER A 113 15.31 13.24 -7.10
C SER A 113 14.84 14.14 -5.98
N VAL A 114 15.57 15.23 -5.75
CA VAL A 114 15.17 16.26 -4.78
C VAL A 114 15.19 17.62 -5.47
N GLY A 115 14.60 18.63 -4.85
CA GLY A 115 14.60 20.01 -5.38
C GLY A 115 13.80 20.16 -6.68
N LEU A 116 12.82 19.30 -6.91
CA LEU A 116 12.02 19.31 -8.16
C LEU A 116 11.11 20.52 -8.29
N LEU A 117 10.59 21.01 -7.16
CA LEU A 117 9.64 22.10 -7.14
C LEU A 117 10.33 23.34 -6.55
N PRO A 118 10.61 24.35 -7.38
CA PRO A 118 11.49 25.46 -6.97
C PRO A 118 10.89 26.42 -5.95
N ARG A 119 9.60 26.33 -5.66
CA ARG A 119 8.91 27.25 -4.75
C ARG A 119 8.43 26.59 -3.45
N THR A 120 8.78 25.34 -3.25
CA THR A 120 8.49 24.61 -2.00
C THR A 120 9.71 24.68 -1.07
N HIS A 121 9.53 24.42 0.22
CA HIS A 121 10.65 24.39 1.15
C HIS A 121 11.53 23.15 0.93
N GLY A 122 10.91 22.04 0.49
CA GLY A 122 11.63 20.85 0.06
C GLY A 122 10.70 19.95 -0.76
N SER A 123 11.29 19.21 -1.69
CA SER A 123 10.54 18.24 -2.49
C SER A 123 11.38 16.99 -2.77
N GLY A 124 10.77 15.82 -2.66
CA GLY A 124 11.42 14.54 -2.89
C GLY A 124 10.58 13.65 -3.78
N PHE A 125 11.15 13.21 -4.87
CA PHE A 125 10.52 12.20 -5.73
C PHE A 125 11.18 10.86 -5.47
N PHE A 126 10.35 9.86 -5.22
CA PHE A 126 10.80 8.48 -5.02
C PHE A 126 10.05 7.57 -5.99
N GLN A 127 10.80 6.81 -6.75
CA GLN A 127 10.27 5.81 -7.67
C GLN A 127 10.88 4.45 -7.35
N ARG A 128 10.05 3.41 -7.28
CA ARG A 128 10.47 2.02 -7.17
C ARG A 128 9.68 1.21 -8.20
N GLY A 129 10.31 0.99 -9.36
CA GLY A 129 9.63 0.43 -10.53
C GLY A 129 8.46 1.30 -10.93
N LEU A 130 7.25 0.77 -10.90
CA LEU A 130 6.02 1.48 -11.27
C LEU A 130 5.35 2.21 -10.09
N THR A 131 5.95 2.22 -8.92
CA THR A 131 5.42 2.98 -7.77
C THR A 131 6.14 4.34 -7.71
N HIS A 132 5.39 5.44 -7.83
CA HIS A 132 5.90 6.81 -7.86
C HIS A 132 5.23 7.65 -6.77
N ALA A 133 6.04 8.30 -5.94
CA ALA A 133 5.58 9.21 -4.89
C ALA A 133 6.33 10.54 -4.97
N LEU A 134 5.60 11.64 -4.98
CA LEU A 134 6.15 12.99 -4.88
C LEU A 134 5.77 13.56 -3.51
N SER A 135 6.76 13.80 -2.67
CA SER A 135 6.56 14.38 -1.34
C SER A 135 7.02 15.82 -1.31
N ILE A 136 6.23 16.66 -0.68
CA ILE A 136 6.41 18.12 -0.65
C ILE A 136 6.39 18.57 0.81
N VAL A 137 7.40 19.32 1.23
CA VAL A 137 7.52 19.85 2.59
C VAL A 137 7.17 21.34 2.61
N THR A 138 6.35 21.72 3.56
CA THR A 138 6.10 23.11 3.92
C THR A 138 6.51 23.31 5.38
N LEU A 139 7.30 24.32 5.63
CA LEU A 139 7.71 24.73 6.98
C LEU A 139 6.88 25.94 7.40
N GLY A 140 6.36 25.91 8.60
CA GLY A 140 5.56 26.98 9.18
C GLY A 140 6.14 27.46 10.50
N SER A 141 5.56 28.52 11.03
CA SER A 141 5.90 29.06 12.36
C SER A 141 5.33 28.13 13.46
N PRO A 142 5.77 28.26 14.70
CA PRO A 142 5.15 27.50 15.80
C PRO A 142 3.64 27.74 15.98
N SER A 143 3.12 28.88 15.54
CA SER A 143 1.67 29.17 15.61
C SER A 143 0.87 28.36 14.58
N ASP A 144 1.53 27.72 13.61
CA ASP A 144 0.89 26.87 12.60
C ASP A 144 0.75 25.41 13.05
N GLU A 145 1.14 25.08 14.29
CA GLU A 145 0.94 23.74 14.85
C GLU A 145 -0.55 23.40 14.85
N GLN A 146 -0.87 22.16 14.51
CA GLN A 146 -2.26 21.69 14.50
C GLN A 146 -2.74 21.53 15.94
N LEU A 147 -3.80 22.24 16.31
CA LEU A 147 -4.47 22.06 17.59
C LEU A 147 -5.38 20.84 17.49
N ILE A 148 -5.25 19.92 18.42
CA ILE A 148 -6.09 18.73 18.54
C ILE A 148 -6.83 18.81 19.86
N GLU A 149 -8.15 18.97 19.80
CA GLU A 149 -9.03 18.97 20.95
C GLU A 149 -9.65 17.58 21.11
N GLY A 150 -9.41 16.96 22.23
CA GLY A 150 -9.92 15.63 22.53
C GLY A 150 -10.44 15.49 23.95
N MET A 151 -10.94 14.32 24.29
CA MET A 151 -11.44 14.04 25.64
C MET A 151 -10.36 14.15 26.73
N LYS A 152 -9.09 14.07 26.34
CA LYS A 152 -7.95 14.18 27.27
C LYS A 152 -7.42 15.61 27.41
N GLY A 153 -8.03 16.56 26.72
CA GLY A 153 -7.60 17.96 26.67
C GLY A 153 -7.11 18.39 25.30
N GLU A 154 -6.36 19.48 25.29
CA GLU A 154 -5.78 20.07 24.08
C GLU A 154 -4.33 19.61 23.92
N GLU A 155 -3.97 19.20 22.73
CA GLU A 155 -2.60 18.85 22.34
C GLU A 155 -2.24 19.61 21.07
N THR A 156 -0.97 19.94 20.87
CA THR A 156 -0.49 20.50 19.61
C THR A 156 0.35 19.48 18.87
N LYS A 157 0.26 19.52 17.56
CA LYS A 157 0.96 18.61 16.68
C LYS A 157 1.81 19.43 15.72
N ARG A 158 3.13 19.33 15.91
CA ARG A 158 4.15 20.06 15.13
C ARG A 158 4.41 19.41 13.75
N TYR A 159 4.29 18.09 13.68
CA TYR A 159 4.55 17.33 12.43
C TYR A 159 3.25 16.73 11.91
N MET A 160 2.95 17.03 10.67
CA MET A 160 1.75 16.55 9.98
C MET A 160 2.16 15.87 8.66
N HIS A 161 1.60 14.69 8.41
CA HIS A 161 1.83 13.97 7.15
C HIS A 161 0.49 13.67 6.47
N HIS A 162 0.29 14.23 5.30
CA HIS A 162 -0.89 14.00 4.46
C HIS A 162 -0.51 13.12 3.27
N TYR A 163 -1.40 12.22 2.91
CA TYR A 163 -1.17 11.24 1.84
C TYR A 163 -2.36 11.24 0.91
N ASN A 164 -2.12 11.42 -0.36
CA ASN A 164 -3.14 11.44 -1.40
C ASN A 164 -2.86 10.33 -2.41
N MET A 165 -3.90 9.53 -2.71
CA MET A 165 -3.80 8.45 -3.69
C MET A 165 -5.04 8.49 -4.61
N PRO A 166 -5.04 9.39 -5.58
CA PRO A 166 -6.16 9.52 -6.51
C PRO A 166 -6.33 8.27 -7.37
N GLY A 167 -7.54 8.06 -7.87
CA GLY A 167 -7.88 6.87 -8.66
C GLY A 167 -6.94 6.63 -9.84
N PHE A 168 -6.50 7.72 -10.51
CA PHE A 168 -5.60 7.57 -11.66
C PHE A 168 -4.28 6.85 -11.30
N ALA A 169 -3.84 6.93 -10.04
CA ALA A 169 -2.60 6.28 -9.60
C ALA A 169 -2.67 4.75 -9.71
N VAL A 170 -3.87 4.17 -9.77
CA VAL A 170 -4.10 2.74 -9.97
C VAL A 170 -4.95 2.44 -11.20
N GLY A 171 -5.11 3.42 -12.09
CA GLY A 171 -5.86 3.25 -13.33
C GLY A 171 -7.37 3.15 -13.15
N GLU A 172 -7.90 3.68 -12.04
CA GLU A 172 -9.33 3.62 -11.73
C GLU A 172 -9.97 5.01 -11.75
N PRO A 173 -11.22 5.13 -12.25
CA PRO A 173 -11.97 6.35 -12.01
C PRO A 173 -12.27 6.47 -10.51
N GLY A 174 -12.03 7.61 -9.93
CA GLY A 174 -12.23 7.80 -8.50
C GLY A 174 -12.85 9.15 -8.19
N ARG A 175 -13.52 9.22 -7.05
CA ARG A 175 -14.03 10.49 -6.52
C ARG A 175 -12.87 11.38 -6.11
N ILE A 176 -12.97 12.65 -6.43
CA ILE A 176 -12.09 13.69 -5.91
C ILE A 176 -12.83 14.35 -4.74
N GLY A 177 -12.19 14.43 -3.59
CA GLY A 177 -12.83 14.99 -2.40
C GLY A 177 -12.02 14.75 -1.14
N ASN A 178 -12.71 14.54 -0.04
CA ASN A 178 -12.07 14.30 1.26
C ASN A 178 -11.28 12.99 1.26
N PRO A 179 -10.15 12.94 1.98
CA PRO A 179 -9.35 11.72 2.08
C PRO A 179 -10.18 10.54 2.59
N ASN A 180 -10.01 9.40 1.96
CA ASN A 180 -10.67 8.16 2.38
C ASN A 180 -9.87 7.50 3.54
N ARG A 181 -10.44 6.46 4.16
CA ARG A 181 -9.81 5.77 5.30
C ARG A 181 -8.45 5.17 4.95
N ARG A 182 -8.25 4.74 3.71
CA ARG A 182 -6.97 4.21 3.23
C ARG A 182 -5.90 5.30 3.24
N GLU A 183 -6.24 6.48 2.72
CA GLU A 183 -5.34 7.63 2.69
C GLU A 183 -4.97 8.10 4.09
N ILE A 184 -5.95 8.16 5.00
CA ILE A 184 -5.72 8.51 6.41
C ILE A 184 -4.75 7.49 7.05
N GLY A 185 -5.00 6.20 6.84
CA GLY A 185 -4.16 5.13 7.41
C GLY A 185 -2.74 5.13 6.86
N HIS A 186 -2.58 5.35 5.54
CA HIS A 186 -1.26 5.42 4.91
C HIS A 186 -0.48 6.66 5.35
N GLY A 187 -1.15 7.81 5.48
CA GLY A 187 -0.56 9.03 6.02
C GLY A 187 -0.07 8.84 7.46
N ALA A 188 -0.91 8.23 8.31
CA ALA A 188 -0.58 7.94 9.68
C ALA A 188 0.61 6.96 9.81
N LEU A 189 0.73 6.00 8.89
CA LEU A 189 1.87 5.08 8.84
C LEU A 189 3.17 5.86 8.56
N ALA A 190 3.16 6.70 7.53
CA ALA A 190 4.33 7.49 7.15
C ALA A 190 4.70 8.49 8.26
N GLU A 191 3.71 9.10 8.89
CA GLU A 191 3.90 10.04 10.00
C GLU A 191 4.63 9.35 11.16
N ARG A 192 4.13 8.20 11.61
CA ARG A 192 4.72 7.44 12.72
C ARG A 192 6.13 6.94 12.40
N ALA A 193 6.39 6.61 11.15
CA ALA A 193 7.71 6.14 10.72
C ALA A 193 8.75 7.25 10.80
N LEU A 194 8.35 8.50 10.57
CA LEU A 194 9.26 9.64 10.49
C LEU A 194 9.44 10.38 11.83
N ILE A 195 8.43 10.39 12.69
CA ILE A 195 8.51 11.07 14.01
C ILE A 195 9.80 10.76 14.78
N PRO A 196 10.24 9.47 14.89
CA PRO A 196 11.45 9.16 15.67
C PRO A 196 12.75 9.71 15.11
N VAL A 197 12.78 10.11 13.84
CA VAL A 197 14.00 10.61 13.17
C VAL A 197 13.98 12.12 12.95
N LEU A 198 12.88 12.80 13.36
CA LEU A 198 12.81 14.25 13.27
C LEU A 198 13.62 14.92 14.39
N PRO A 199 14.26 16.06 14.12
CA PRO A 199 14.95 16.81 15.16
C PRO A 199 13.96 17.35 16.20
N SER A 200 14.46 17.60 17.41
CA SER A 200 13.66 18.17 18.49
C SER A 200 13.18 19.59 18.15
N LYS A 201 12.21 20.11 18.89
CA LYS A 201 11.69 21.46 18.69
C LYS A 201 12.78 22.52 18.95
N ASP A 202 13.70 22.25 19.86
CA ASP A 202 14.80 23.17 20.18
C ASP A 202 15.84 23.23 19.06
N GLU A 203 16.07 22.13 18.36
CA GLU A 203 17.01 22.06 17.24
C GLU A 203 16.42 22.59 15.94
N PHE A 204 15.11 22.42 15.74
CA PHE A 204 14.42 22.80 14.52
C PHE A 204 13.04 23.34 14.86
N PRO A 205 12.91 24.64 15.20
CA PRO A 205 11.68 25.21 15.80
C PRO A 205 10.57 25.54 14.79
N TYR A 206 10.43 24.75 13.74
CA TYR A 206 9.42 24.95 12.71
C TYR A 206 8.33 23.89 12.81
N THR A 207 7.10 24.26 12.51
CA THR A 207 6.02 23.34 12.20
C THR A 207 6.32 22.73 10.83
N ILE A 208 6.16 21.42 10.71
CA ILE A 208 6.51 20.69 9.49
C ILE A 208 5.24 20.03 8.94
N ARG A 209 4.89 20.34 7.70
CA ARG A 209 3.79 19.68 7.01
C ARG A 209 4.35 18.99 5.75
N VAL A 210 4.14 17.69 5.65
CA VAL A 210 4.48 16.91 4.46
C VAL A 210 3.19 16.51 3.76
N VAL A 211 3.16 16.68 2.45
CA VAL A 211 2.09 16.15 1.60
C VAL A 211 2.73 15.22 0.58
N THR A 212 2.28 13.98 0.54
CA THR A 212 2.75 13.00 -0.45
C THR A 212 1.63 12.71 -1.45
N GLU A 213 1.93 12.95 -2.72
CA GLU A 213 1.07 12.64 -3.85
C GLU A 213 1.55 11.35 -4.50
N ILE A 214 0.69 10.32 -4.51
CA ILE A 214 0.99 9.07 -5.22
C ILE A 214 0.60 9.23 -6.67
N MET A 215 1.60 9.24 -7.54
CA MET A 215 1.43 9.46 -8.98
C MET A 215 1.21 8.16 -9.74
N SER A 216 1.71 7.04 -9.18
CA SER A 216 1.49 5.70 -9.71
C SER A 216 1.66 4.68 -8.60
N GLY A 217 0.76 3.71 -8.49
CA GLY A 217 0.73 2.74 -7.42
C GLY A 217 0.84 1.29 -7.90
N ASN A 218 1.96 0.65 -7.60
CA ASN A 218 2.17 -0.78 -7.87
C ASN A 218 2.79 -1.44 -6.63
N GLY A 219 2.00 -1.50 -5.58
CA GLY A 219 2.41 -2.09 -4.29
C GLY A 219 3.22 -1.15 -3.41
N SER A 220 2.91 -1.20 -2.14
CA SER A 220 3.57 -0.47 -1.03
C SER A 220 3.82 1.02 -1.30
N THR A 221 2.76 1.73 -1.61
CA THR A 221 2.78 3.18 -1.80
C THR A 221 3.04 3.92 -0.48
N SER A 222 2.61 3.36 0.66
CA SER A 222 2.91 3.91 2.00
C SER A 222 4.42 3.96 2.24
N GLN A 223 5.14 2.87 1.91
CA GLN A 223 6.60 2.83 2.05
C GLN A 223 7.26 3.84 1.09
N ALA A 224 6.74 3.97 -0.12
CA ALA A 224 7.23 4.98 -1.07
C ALA A 224 7.04 6.40 -0.51
N SER A 225 5.94 6.64 0.22
CA SER A 225 5.71 7.95 0.86
C SER A 225 6.71 8.22 1.99
N VAL A 226 7.08 7.20 2.78
CA VAL A 226 8.14 7.34 3.81
C VAL A 226 9.46 7.73 3.13
N CYS A 227 9.85 7.01 2.07
CA CYS A 227 11.10 7.27 1.35
C CYS A 227 11.11 8.67 0.70
N GLY A 228 10.04 9.02 0.00
CA GLY A 228 9.90 10.34 -0.64
C GLY A 228 9.90 11.48 0.38
N SER A 229 9.25 11.26 1.52
CA SER A 229 9.18 12.25 2.59
C SER A 229 10.53 12.44 3.29
N SER A 230 11.29 11.35 3.49
CA SER A 230 12.67 11.46 4.02
C SER A 230 13.53 12.34 3.11
N LEU A 231 13.46 12.12 1.80
CA LEU A 231 14.18 12.92 0.81
C LEU A 231 13.74 14.39 0.86
N ALA A 232 12.43 14.62 0.89
CA ALA A 232 11.86 15.97 0.89
C ALA A 232 12.20 16.73 2.18
N LEU A 233 12.22 16.05 3.32
CA LEU A 233 12.61 16.63 4.61
C LEU A 233 14.09 17.03 4.59
N MET A 234 14.96 16.19 4.08
CA MET A 234 16.39 16.52 3.96
C MET A 234 16.62 17.67 2.97
N ASP A 235 15.86 17.72 1.86
CA ASP A 235 15.89 18.83 0.91
C ASP A 235 15.46 20.15 1.55
N ALA A 236 14.54 20.09 2.52
CA ALA A 236 14.05 21.23 3.30
C ALA A 236 15.00 21.64 4.44
N GLY A 237 16.14 20.96 4.61
CA GLY A 237 17.08 21.18 5.71
C GLY A 237 16.66 20.57 7.05
N VAL A 238 15.74 19.67 7.05
CA VAL A 238 15.34 18.96 8.27
C VAL A 238 16.22 17.71 8.40
N UNK A 239 16.97 17.64 9.15
CA UNK A 239 17.81 16.71 9.32
C UNK A 239 17.21 15.56 9.86
N UNK A 240 16.86 14.93 9.42
CA UNK A 240 16.41 13.96 9.70
C UNK A 240 17.30 13.28 10.24
N UNK A 241 17.69 13.07 10.90
CA UNK A 241 18.37 12.54 11.44
C UNK A 241 18.53 11.40 11.20
N UNK A 242 18.61 11.09 10.51
CA UNK A 242 18.84 10.20 10.25
C UNK A 242 19.88 9.91 10.47
N GLU A 243 20.45 10.03 11.44
CA GLU A 243 21.71 9.47 11.86
C GLU A 243 21.59 7.95 11.81
N LEU A 244 22.22 7.42 10.82
CA LEU A 244 22.54 5.99 10.85
C LEU A 244 23.51 5.82 12.03
N ARG A 245 22.98 5.55 13.19
CA ARG A 245 23.80 5.10 14.30
C ARG A 245 24.31 3.72 13.91
N HIS A 246 25.53 3.67 13.43
CA HIS A 246 26.26 2.42 13.31
C HIS A 246 26.51 1.93 14.73
N SER A 247 25.64 1.04 15.22
CA SER A 247 25.86 0.30 16.46
C SER A 247 26.76 -0.90 16.16
#